data_0da944c74854f62913d2eb59537ddd4b
#
_entry.id   0da944c74854f62913d2eb59537ddd4b
#
_cell.length_a   1.000
_cell.length_b   1.000
_cell.length_c   1.000
_cell.angle_alpha   90.00
_cell.angle_beta   90.00
_cell.angle_gamma   90.00
#
_symmetry.space_group_name_H-M   'P 1'
#
loop_
_entity.id
_entity.type
_entity.pdbx_description
1 polymer ?
#
loop_
_entity_poly.entity_id
_entity_poly.type
_entity_poly.pdbx_seq_one_letter_code
_entity_poly.pdbx_strand_id
1 'polypeptide(L)'
;MTLQEMLDSRALPDIAFPATATGWWKRHMELQQLLCQEAYGQLPPPPIHLSVNEVTVDERFCAGKAPLNKLRFTVTLPGGKFSFPVSLVIPRSKEPCPAIVLINFRPDV
;
A
#
# COMPACT_ATOMS: atom_id res chain seq x y z
N MET A 1 25.81 -9.89 29.40
CA MET A 1 24.39 -9.57 29.10
C MET A 1 23.95 -10.53 28.00
N THR A 2 23.03 -11.40 28.31
CA THR A 2 22.45 -12.35 27.35
C THR A 2 21.39 -11.66 26.49
N LEU A 3 21.03 -12.26 25.35
CA LEU A 3 19.94 -11.75 24.52
C LEU A 3 18.64 -11.65 25.31
N GLN A 4 18.36 -12.60 26.18
CA GLN A 4 17.17 -12.61 27.04
C GLN A 4 17.16 -11.42 28.02
N GLU A 5 18.27 -11.15 28.69
CA GLU A 5 18.38 -9.99 29.58
C GLU A 5 18.20 -8.67 28.83
N MET A 6 18.68 -8.58 27.59
CA MET A 6 18.46 -7.43 26.72
C MET A 6 16.99 -7.26 26.32
N LEU A 7 16.30 -8.35 26.03
CA LEU A 7 14.86 -8.33 25.70
C LEU A 7 14.02 -7.95 26.92
N ASP A 8 14.31 -8.54 28.08
CA ASP A 8 13.59 -8.29 29.34
C ASP A 8 13.79 -6.85 29.85
N SER A 9 14.91 -6.21 29.50
CA SER A 9 15.17 -4.82 29.86
C SER A 9 14.46 -3.79 28.98
N ARG A 10 13.86 -4.19 27.87
CA ARG A 10 13.11 -3.29 26.98
C ARG A 10 11.71 -3.03 27.51
N ALA A 11 11.40 -1.77 27.74
CA ALA A 11 10.03 -1.35 27.96
C ALA A 11 9.26 -1.48 26.63
N LEU A 12 8.44 -2.52 26.51
CA LEU A 12 7.56 -2.64 25.36
C LEU A 12 6.37 -1.69 25.49
N PRO A 13 5.95 -1.05 24.41
CA PRO A 13 4.75 -0.22 24.44
C PRO A 13 3.53 -1.06 24.79
N ASP A 14 2.65 -0.51 25.63
CA ASP A 14 1.39 -1.15 25.94
C ASP A 14 0.52 -1.25 24.68
N ILE A 15 0.15 -2.46 24.30
CA ILE A 15 -0.72 -2.75 23.16
C ILE A 15 -2.21 -2.82 23.54
N ALA A 16 -2.55 -2.55 24.80
CA ALA A 16 -3.94 -2.54 25.21
C ALA A 16 -4.76 -1.49 24.46
N PHE A 17 -5.92 -1.90 23.97
CA PHE A 17 -6.83 -1.02 23.25
C PHE A 17 -7.92 -0.51 24.20
N PRO A 18 -8.09 0.82 24.31
CA PRO A 18 -9.18 1.40 25.09
C PRO A 18 -10.55 0.97 24.57
N ALA A 19 -11.50 0.75 25.48
CA ALA A 19 -12.85 0.28 25.15
C ALA A 19 -13.75 1.34 24.46
N THR A 20 -13.26 2.59 24.32
CA THR A 20 -14.02 3.69 23.68
C THR A 20 -13.50 3.99 22.29
N ALA A 21 -14.38 4.42 21.37
CA ALA A 21 -13.99 4.81 20.01
C ALA A 21 -12.94 5.94 20.02
N THR A 22 -13.10 6.96 20.84
CA THR A 22 -12.14 8.07 20.95
C THR A 22 -10.80 7.60 21.49
N GLY A 23 -10.80 6.76 22.52
CA GLY A 23 -9.58 6.17 23.08
C GLY A 23 -8.86 5.30 22.07
N TRP A 24 -9.63 4.50 21.29
CA TRP A 24 -9.08 3.67 20.21
C TRP A 24 -8.39 4.51 19.14
N TRP A 25 -9.02 5.59 18.66
CA TRP A 25 -8.43 6.48 17.67
C TRP A 25 -7.14 7.13 18.16
N LYS A 26 -7.13 7.61 19.39
CA LYS A 26 -5.92 8.18 20.00
C LYS A 26 -4.79 7.15 20.03
N ARG A 27 -5.09 5.94 20.51
CA ARG A 27 -4.10 4.85 20.57
C ARG A 27 -3.62 4.41 19.19
N HIS A 28 -4.52 4.35 18.21
CA HIS A 28 -4.18 4.05 16.82
C HIS A 28 -3.16 5.05 16.26
N MET A 29 -3.38 6.34 16.46
CA MET A 29 -2.47 7.39 16.01
C MET A 29 -1.10 7.30 16.69
N GLU A 30 -1.07 7.04 18.00
CA GLU A 30 0.19 6.84 18.75
C GLU A 30 0.99 5.67 18.18
N LEU A 31 0.36 4.52 17.97
CA LEU A 31 1.01 3.33 17.41
C LEU A 31 1.47 3.55 15.97
N GLN A 32 0.66 4.19 15.15
CA GLN A 32 1.03 4.54 13.78
C GLN A 32 2.26 5.45 13.75
N GLN A 33 2.29 6.49 14.61
CA GLN A 33 3.43 7.38 14.71
C GLN A 33 4.70 6.64 15.16
N LEU A 34 4.58 5.76 16.14
CA LEU A 34 5.70 4.95 16.63
C LEU A 34 6.24 4.06 15.50
N LEU A 35 5.38 3.36 14.77
CA LEU A 35 5.77 2.52 13.64
C LEU A 35 6.42 3.32 12.52
N CYS A 36 5.91 4.51 12.22
CA CYS A 36 6.52 5.39 11.23
C CYS A 36 7.90 5.92 11.66
N GLN A 37 8.09 6.17 12.96
CA GLN A 37 9.38 6.65 13.47
C GLN A 37 10.44 5.54 13.53
N GLU A 38 10.06 4.35 13.97
CA GLU A 38 11.03 3.30 14.33
C GLU A 38 11.22 2.25 13.22
N ALA A 39 10.24 2.03 12.35
CA ALA A 39 10.26 0.91 11.42
C ALA A 39 10.06 1.28 9.95
N TYR A 40 9.02 2.05 9.63
CA TYR A 40 8.57 2.23 8.23
C TYR A 40 8.98 3.56 7.60
N GLY A 41 9.40 4.54 8.40
CA GLY A 41 9.63 5.90 7.93
C GLY A 41 8.32 6.70 7.75
N GLN A 42 8.46 7.96 7.40
CA GLN A 42 7.33 8.86 7.21
C GLN A 42 6.73 8.71 5.81
N LEU A 43 5.43 8.85 5.71
CA LEU A 43 4.76 8.89 4.43
C LEU A 43 5.27 10.11 3.62
N PRO A 44 5.77 9.91 2.40
CA PRO A 44 6.22 11.02 1.58
C PRO A 44 5.05 11.94 1.22
N PRO A 45 5.31 13.22 0.90
CA PRO A 45 4.28 14.11 0.42
C PRO A 45 3.68 13.57 -0.89
N PRO A 46 2.44 13.95 -1.22
CA PRO A 46 1.82 13.54 -2.46
C PRO A 46 2.65 13.97 -3.67
N PRO A 47 2.62 13.24 -4.77
CA PRO A 47 3.37 13.59 -5.98
C PRO A 47 2.89 14.92 -6.56
N ILE A 48 3.81 15.66 -7.17
CA ILE A 48 3.50 16.90 -7.88
C ILE A 48 2.60 16.62 -9.08
N HIS A 49 2.88 15.51 -9.77
CA HIS A 49 2.12 15.08 -10.93
C HIS A 49 2.13 13.56 -11.05
N LEU A 50 1.00 13.02 -11.44
CA LEU A 50 0.81 11.61 -11.76
C LEU A 50 0.25 11.49 -13.18
N SER A 51 0.93 10.75 -14.03
CA SER A 51 0.41 10.37 -15.35
C SER A 51 0.29 8.85 -15.45
N VAL A 52 -0.70 8.42 -16.21
CA VAL A 52 -0.99 7.00 -16.45
C VAL A 52 -1.13 6.80 -17.96
N ASN A 53 -0.34 5.88 -18.50
CA ASN A 53 -0.43 5.47 -19.88
C ASN A 53 -0.78 3.98 -19.96
N GLU A 54 -1.72 3.66 -20.80
CA GLU A 54 -2.02 2.28 -21.14
C GLU A 54 -0.96 1.75 -22.12
N VAL A 55 -0.39 0.58 -21.80
CA VAL A 55 0.69 -0.01 -22.60
C VAL A 55 0.16 -1.17 -23.42
N THR A 56 -0.68 -2.02 -22.85
CA THR A 56 -1.21 -3.23 -23.48
C THR A 56 -2.57 -3.59 -22.90
N VAL A 57 -3.47 -4.08 -23.75
CA VAL A 57 -4.74 -4.67 -23.34
C VAL A 57 -4.78 -6.10 -23.83
N ASP A 58 -5.04 -7.05 -22.94
CA ASP A 58 -5.39 -8.43 -23.29
C ASP A 58 -6.89 -8.65 -23.12
N GLU A 59 -7.61 -8.59 -24.21
CA GLU A 59 -9.06 -8.77 -24.27
C GLU A 59 -9.52 -10.21 -23.96
N ARG A 60 -8.62 -11.18 -24.08
CA ARG A 60 -8.92 -12.60 -23.87
C ARG A 60 -8.66 -13.06 -22.43
N PHE A 61 -8.09 -12.22 -21.60
CA PHE A 61 -7.84 -12.55 -20.21
C PHE A 61 -9.14 -12.97 -19.51
N CYS A 62 -9.07 -13.94 -18.62
CA CYS A 62 -10.25 -14.55 -17.97
C CYS A 62 -11.33 -15.00 -18.96
N ALA A 63 -10.93 -15.61 -20.08
CA ALA A 63 -11.84 -16.01 -21.16
C ALA A 63 -12.69 -14.85 -21.71
N GLY A 64 -12.12 -13.64 -21.75
CA GLY A 64 -12.77 -12.42 -22.24
C GLY A 64 -13.76 -11.80 -21.26
N LYS A 65 -13.92 -12.33 -20.06
CA LYS A 65 -14.85 -11.79 -19.05
C LYS A 65 -14.30 -10.58 -18.30
N ALA A 66 -12.97 -10.48 -18.20
CA ALA A 66 -12.29 -9.41 -17.49
C ALA A 66 -10.96 -9.10 -18.19
N PRO A 67 -10.92 -8.16 -19.13
CA PRO A 67 -9.70 -7.75 -19.82
C PRO A 67 -8.60 -7.35 -18.84
N LEU A 68 -7.36 -7.68 -19.19
CA LEU A 68 -6.17 -7.25 -18.47
C LEU A 68 -5.58 -6.02 -19.16
N ASN A 69 -5.53 -4.91 -18.44
CA ASN A 69 -4.90 -3.69 -18.88
C ASN A 69 -3.54 -3.57 -18.19
N LYS A 70 -2.48 -3.42 -18.95
CA LYS A 70 -1.15 -3.09 -18.41
C LYS A 70 -0.94 -1.60 -18.53
N LEU A 71 -0.83 -0.95 -17.39
CA LEU A 71 -0.68 0.48 -17.25
C LEU A 71 0.74 0.81 -16.82
N ARG A 72 1.24 1.95 -17.24
CA ARG A 72 2.47 2.53 -16.71
C ARG A 72 2.14 3.83 -15.99
N PHE A 73 2.38 3.82 -14.71
CA PHE A 73 2.30 5.01 -13.88
C PHE A 73 3.64 5.74 -13.90
N THR A 74 3.61 7.04 -14.09
CA THR A 74 4.79 7.91 -13.94
C THR A 74 4.51 8.96 -12.89
N VAL A 75 5.32 8.98 -11.86
CA VAL A 75 5.20 9.85 -10.70
C VAL A 75 6.31 10.89 -10.76
N THR A 76 5.93 12.15 -10.61
CA THR A 76 6.86 13.27 -10.50
C THR A 76 6.92 13.76 -9.06
N LEU A 77 8.11 13.71 -8.48
CA LEU A 77 8.42 14.19 -7.14
C LEU A 77 9.40 15.37 -7.24
N PRO A 78 9.60 16.16 -6.17
CA PRO A 78 10.58 17.25 -6.16
C PRO A 78 12.00 16.80 -6.53
N GLY A 79 12.40 15.58 -6.19
CA GLY A 79 13.71 15.00 -6.45
C GLY A 79 13.85 14.25 -7.78
N GLY A 80 12.79 14.12 -8.59
CA GLY A 80 12.86 13.39 -9.85
C GLY A 80 11.57 12.67 -10.25
N LYS A 81 11.68 11.86 -11.28
CA LYS A 81 10.56 11.05 -11.80
C LYS A 81 10.90 9.57 -11.69
N PHE A 82 9.90 8.77 -11.40
CA PHE A 82 10.00 7.32 -11.51
C PHE A 82 8.72 6.73 -12.11
N SER A 83 8.84 5.54 -12.69
CA SER A 83 7.69 4.85 -13.30
C SER A 83 7.63 3.42 -12.81
N PHE A 84 6.42 2.90 -12.67
CA PHE A 84 6.18 1.52 -12.31
C PHE A 84 4.98 0.95 -13.08
N PRO A 85 4.99 -0.36 -13.35
CA PRO A 85 3.87 -1.03 -14.00
C PRO A 85 2.75 -1.33 -13.00
N VAL A 86 1.51 -1.30 -13.50
CA VAL A 86 0.33 -1.75 -12.77
C VAL A 86 -0.49 -2.64 -13.71
N SER A 87 -0.87 -3.81 -13.23
CA SER A 87 -1.82 -4.68 -13.92
C SER A 87 -3.22 -4.44 -13.36
N LEU A 88 -4.16 -4.10 -14.22
CA LEU A 88 -5.53 -3.80 -13.87
C LEU A 88 -6.47 -4.73 -14.60
N VAL A 89 -7.21 -5.54 -13.85
CA VAL A 89 -8.24 -6.44 -14.38
C VAL A 89 -9.61 -5.86 -14.06
N ILE A 90 -10.40 -5.55 -15.07
CA ILE A 90 -11.72 -4.94 -14.91
C ILE A 90 -12.76 -5.88 -15.49
N PRO A 91 -13.70 -6.40 -14.69
CA PRO A 91 -14.77 -7.25 -15.22
C PRO A 91 -15.68 -6.44 -16.16
N ARG A 92 -16.20 -7.11 -17.20
CA ARG A 92 -17.18 -6.53 -18.13
C ARG A 92 -18.55 -6.49 -17.46
N SER A 93 -18.72 -5.61 -16.52
CA SER A 93 -19.97 -5.38 -15.78
C SER A 93 -20.45 -3.95 -15.99
N LYS A 94 -21.77 -3.75 -15.99
CA LYS A 94 -22.38 -2.42 -15.97
C LYS A 94 -22.52 -1.86 -14.55
N GLU A 95 -22.44 -2.76 -13.55
CA GLU A 95 -22.54 -2.38 -12.15
C GLU A 95 -21.17 -2.09 -11.55
N PRO A 96 -21.07 -1.13 -10.63
CA PRO A 96 -19.86 -0.93 -9.86
C PRO A 96 -19.45 -2.20 -9.14
N CYS A 97 -18.17 -2.55 -9.20
CA CYS A 97 -17.63 -3.70 -8.49
C CYS A 97 -16.59 -3.25 -7.45
N PRO A 98 -16.46 -3.97 -6.34
CA PRO A 98 -15.41 -3.70 -5.37
C PRO A 98 -14.03 -3.88 -6.00
N ALA A 99 -13.08 -3.03 -5.59
CA ALA A 99 -11.70 -3.11 -6.05
C ALA A 99 -10.81 -3.73 -4.96
N ILE A 100 -9.88 -4.57 -5.40
CA ILE A 100 -8.83 -5.13 -4.54
C ILE A 100 -7.49 -4.63 -5.08
N VAL A 101 -6.67 -4.04 -4.21
CA VAL A 101 -5.30 -3.63 -4.52
C VAL A 101 -4.35 -4.65 -3.92
N LEU A 102 -3.49 -5.23 -4.76
CA LEU A 102 -2.48 -6.19 -4.36
C LEU A 102 -1.09 -5.67 -4.75
N ILE A 103 -0.19 -5.61 -3.76
CA ILE A 103 1.23 -5.37 -4.01
C ILE A 103 1.88 -6.72 -4.29
N ASN A 104 2.35 -6.90 -5.53
CA ASN A 104 2.98 -8.13 -5.97
C ASN A 104 4.49 -7.91 -6.14
N PHE A 105 5.28 -8.82 -5.56
CA PHE A 105 6.74 -8.83 -5.69
C PHE A 105 7.23 -9.69 -6.86
N ARG A 106 6.33 -10.30 -7.62
CA ARG A 106 6.67 -11.10 -8.81
C ARG A 106 6.47 -10.25 -10.06
N PRO A 107 7.52 -9.96 -10.83
CA PRO A 107 7.44 -9.10 -12.01
C PRO A 107 6.62 -9.72 -13.16
N ASP A 108 6.42 -11.03 -13.15
CA ASP A 108 5.86 -11.80 -14.28
C ASP A 108 4.36 -12.08 -14.16
N VAL A 109 3.67 -11.49 -13.21
CA VAL A 109 2.23 -11.72 -12.99
C VAL A 109 1.44 -10.46 -13.29
#